data_35a27bdcac3b57daae086334a6085d7f
#
_entry.id   35a27bdcac3b57daae086334a6085d7f
#
_cell.length_a   1.000
_cell.length_b   1.000
_cell.length_c   1.000
_cell.angle_alpha   90.00
_cell.angle_beta   90.00
_cell.angle_gamma   90.00
#
_symmetry.space_group_name_H-M   'P 1'
#
loop_
_entity.id
_entity.type
_entity.pdbx_description
1 polymer ?
#
loop_
_entity_poly.entity_id
_entity_poly.type
_entity_poly.pdbx_seq_one_letter_code
_entity_poly.pdbx_strand_id
1 'polypeptide(L)' 'MVEECLLLELKCVQEIVPVHKAQLLSYMKLMNIPIGLLINFHEPRLIDGVHRLFLAGANQQNKM' A
#
# COMPACT_ATOMS: atom_id res chain seq x y z
N MET A 1 -3.39 3.79 8.86
CA MET A 1 -4.68 4.49 8.68
C MET A 1 -5.50 3.79 7.60
N VAL A 2 -6.78 3.63 7.83
CA VAL A 2 -7.66 2.87 6.95
C VAL A 2 -8.88 3.69 6.59
N GLU A 3 -9.17 3.76 5.29
CA GLU A 3 -10.42 4.26 4.76
C GLU A 3 -11.10 3.10 4.04
N GLU A 4 -12.34 3.30 3.59
CA GLU A 4 -13.06 2.22 2.93
C GLU A 4 -12.32 1.62 1.74
N CYS A 5 -11.60 2.44 0.99
CA CYS A 5 -10.92 1.98 -0.21
C CYS A 5 -9.43 2.31 -0.23
N LEU A 6 -8.88 2.71 0.90
CA LEU A 6 -7.47 3.11 0.97
C LEU A 6 -6.85 2.66 2.28
N LEU A 7 -5.71 1.99 2.19
CA LEU A 7 -4.90 1.62 3.35
C LEU A 7 -3.58 2.36 3.28
N LEU A 8 -3.27 3.10 4.33
CA LEU A 8 -2.06 3.92 4.38
C LEU A 8 -1.11 3.32 5.40
N GLU A 9 0.10 3.00 4.97
CA GLU A 9 1.15 2.44 5.82
C GLU A 9 2.35 3.39 5.80
N LEU A 10 2.78 3.83 7.00
CA LEU A 10 3.89 4.76 7.13
C LEU A 10 5.13 4.02 7.59
N LYS A 11 6.26 4.30 6.98
CA LYS A 11 7.53 3.69 7.30
C LYS A 11 8.63 4.75 7.39
N CYS A 12 9.68 4.42 8.10
CA CYS A 12 10.90 5.24 8.10
C CYS A 12 12.08 4.27 8.07
N VAL A 13 12.39 3.79 6.87
CA VAL A 13 13.44 2.80 6.65
C VAL A 13 14.36 3.29 5.56
N GLN A 14 15.59 2.80 5.55
CA GLN A 14 16.55 3.22 4.55
C GLN A 14 16.05 2.93 3.15
N GLU A 15 15.34 1.83 3.00
CA GLU A 15 14.94 1.37 1.68
C GLU A 15 13.69 0.51 1.82
N ILE A 16 12.73 0.71 0.93
CA ILE A 16 11.56 -0.16 0.86
C ILE A 16 11.98 -1.42 0.13
N VAL A 17 11.89 -2.56 0.82
CA VAL A 17 12.21 -3.86 0.25
C VAL A 17 10.92 -4.62 -0.06
N PRO A 18 11.01 -5.69 -0.90
CA PRO A 18 9.79 -6.41 -1.32
C PRO A 18 8.91 -6.90 -0.17
N VAL A 19 9.50 -7.24 0.98
CA VAL A 19 8.69 -7.72 2.09
C VAL A 19 7.75 -6.63 2.62
N HIS A 20 8.14 -5.38 2.53
CA HIS A 20 7.28 -4.27 2.96
C HIS A 20 6.02 -4.21 2.10
N LYS A 21 6.19 -4.36 0.79
CA LYS A 21 5.06 -4.31 -0.14
C LYS A 21 4.17 -5.53 0.01
N ALA A 22 4.79 -6.69 0.21
CA ALA A 22 4.03 -7.92 0.41
C ALA A 22 3.18 -7.83 1.67
N GLN A 23 3.71 -7.23 2.71
CA GLN A 23 2.99 -7.06 3.96
C GLN A 23 1.76 -6.17 3.77
N LEU A 24 1.94 -5.06 3.07
CA LEU A 24 0.82 -4.16 2.79
C LEU A 24 -0.24 -4.85 1.93
N LEU A 25 0.18 -5.61 0.92
CA LEU A 25 -0.74 -6.37 0.09
C LEU A 25 -1.54 -7.38 0.90
N SER A 26 -0.88 -8.02 1.86
CA SER A 26 -1.58 -8.98 2.73
C SER A 26 -2.67 -8.31 3.53
N TYR A 27 -2.38 -7.13 4.09
CA TYR A 27 -3.39 -6.38 4.82
C TYR A 27 -4.53 -5.94 3.93
N MET A 28 -4.20 -5.50 2.70
CA MET A 28 -5.23 -5.09 1.75
C MET A 28 -6.17 -6.24 1.42
N LYS A 29 -5.61 -7.44 1.23
CA LYS A 29 -6.42 -8.63 0.97
C LYS A 29 -7.30 -8.98 2.15
N LEU A 30 -6.72 -8.94 3.34
CA LEU A 30 -7.45 -9.28 4.55
C LEU A 30 -8.63 -8.36 4.78
N MET A 31 -8.44 -7.08 4.52
CA MET A 31 -9.47 -6.06 4.73
C MET A 31 -10.29 -5.78 3.48
N ASN A 32 -9.94 -6.40 2.36
CA ASN A 32 -10.61 -6.19 1.08
C ASN A 32 -10.57 -4.72 0.66
N ILE A 33 -9.39 -4.12 0.77
CA ILE A 33 -9.18 -2.73 0.40
C ILE A 33 -8.39 -2.69 -0.90
N PRO A 34 -8.91 -2.03 -1.94
CA PRO A 34 -8.31 -2.12 -3.28
C PRO A 34 -7.05 -1.30 -3.49
N ILE A 35 -6.81 -0.26 -2.68
CA ILE A 35 -5.67 0.62 -2.89
C ILE A 35 -4.87 0.76 -1.61
N GLY A 36 -3.55 0.65 -1.73
CA GLY A 36 -2.66 0.86 -0.61
C GLY A 36 -1.56 1.84 -0.96
N LEU A 37 -1.20 2.66 0.00
CA LEU A 37 -0.06 3.57 -0.11
C LEU A 37 0.95 3.22 0.97
N LEU A 38 2.19 3.02 0.54
CA LEU A 38 3.31 2.82 1.44
C LEU A 38 4.19 4.05 1.34
N ILE A 39 4.33 4.78 2.43
CA ILE A 39 5.06 6.05 2.43
C ILE A 39 6.28 5.91 3.32
N ASN A 40 7.45 6.12 2.74
CA ASN A 40 8.72 6.07 3.46
C ASN A 40 9.22 7.47 3.73
N PHE A 41 9.17 7.89 4.98
CA PHE A 41 9.60 9.24 5.38
C PHE A 41 11.11 9.41 5.44
N HIS A 42 11.85 8.34 5.21
CA HIS A 42 13.31 8.42 5.19
C HIS A 42 13.81 9.20 3.97
N GLU A 43 13.03 9.23 2.90
CA GLU A 43 13.42 9.93 1.68
C GLU A 43 13.42 11.44 1.88
N PRO A 44 14.37 12.16 1.27
CA PRO A 44 14.42 13.62 1.41
C PRO A 44 13.18 14.32 0.90
N ARG A 45 12.55 13.78 -0.14
CA ARG A 45 11.29 14.30 -0.66
C ARG A 45 10.21 13.27 -0.50
N LEU A 46 9.04 13.72 -0.06
CA LEU A 46 7.94 12.81 0.21
C LEU A 46 7.57 11.98 -1.02
N ILE A 47 7.55 12.62 -2.18
CA ILE A 47 7.12 11.93 -3.39
C ILE A 47 8.02 10.76 -3.75
N ASP A 48 9.29 10.83 -3.38
CA ASP A 48 10.22 9.75 -3.67
C ASP A 48 9.97 8.53 -2.78
N GLY A 49 9.28 8.71 -1.68
CA GLY A 49 9.00 7.63 -0.75
C GLY A 49 7.60 7.05 -0.87
N VAL A 50 6.79 7.52 -1.82
CA VAL A 50 5.42 7.04 -1.96
C VAL A 50 5.37 5.87 -2.94
N HIS A 51 4.84 4.75 -2.46
CA HIS A 51 4.65 3.54 -3.26
C HIS A 51 3.18 3.18 -3.27
N ARG A 52 2.61 3.06 -4.45
CA ARG A 52 1.20 2.80 -4.64
C ARG A 52 0.97 1.35 -5.03
N LEU A 53 0.06 0.69 -4.35
CA LEU A 53 -0.25 -0.71 -4.60
C LEU A 53 -1.73 -0.86 -4.91
N PHE A 54 -2.05 -1.79 -5.81
CA PHE A 54 -3.43 -2.08 -6.20
C PHE A 54 -3.70 -3.55 -6.00
N LEU A 55 -4.90 -3.84 -5.52
CA LEU A 55 -5.33 -5.21 -5.31
C LEU A 55 -6.14 -5.65 -6.52
N ALA A 56 -5.53 -6.48 -7.37
CA ALA A 56 -6.13 -6.88 -8.64
C ALA A 56 -7.44 -7.62 -8.44
N GLY A 57 -7.53 -8.44 -7.40
CA GLY A 57 -8.75 -9.19 -7.14
C GLY A 57 -9.95 -8.30 -6.88
N ALA A 58 -9.76 -7.21 -6.16
CA ALA A 58 -10.85 -6.29 -5.89
C ALA A 58 -11.36 -5.65 -7.17
N ASN A 59 -10.45 -5.30 -8.07
CA ASN A 59 -10.85 -4.73 -9.35
C ASN A 59 -11.64 -5.71 -10.18
N GLN A 60 -11.25 -6.97 -10.16
CA GLN A 60 -11.93 -7.99 -10.94
C GLN A 60 -13.34 -8.21 -10.43
N GLN A 61 -13.53 -8.14 -9.13
CA GLN A 61 -14.86 -8.29 -8.56
C GLN A 61 -15.80 -7.23 -9.04
N ASN A 62 -15.29 -6.03 -9.23
CA ASN A 62 -16.13 -4.91 -9.66
C ASN A 62 -16.62 -5.06 -11.09
N LYS A 63 -15.99 -5.92 -11.86
CA LYS A 63 -16.34 -6.11 -13.24
C LYS A 63 -17.43 -7.14 -13.44
N MET A 64 -17.70 -7.85 -12.41
CA MET A 64 -18.73 -8.89 -12.46
C MET A 64 -20.05 -8.36 -11.96
#